data_e06d76a9144ddad5039c1416a7fccff3
#
_entry.id   e06d76a9144ddad5039c1416a7fccff3
#
_cell.length_a   1.000
_cell.length_b   1.000
_cell.length_c   1.000
_cell.angle_alpha   90.00
_cell.angle_beta   90.00
_cell.angle_gamma   90.00
#
_symmetry.space_group_name_H-M   'P 1'
#
loop_
_entity.id
_entity.type
_entity.pdbx_description
1 polymer ?
#
loop_
_entity_poly.entity_id
_entity_poly.type
_entity_poly.pdbx_seq_one_letter_code
_entity_poly.pdbx_strand_id
1 'polypeptide(L)'
;MLFRSILAIDRVRKINQRIPNTHLVMHGSSSVPQELLKLIREFGGNIKETYGVPVEEIVEGIKNGVRKINIDTDIRLAMTGAIRKFLFEKSAEFDPRGYLKVAREAAYNICKARLEAFGTAGQAPKIKVISLDLMSEKYLKGQLKSVVN
;
A
#
# COMPACT_ATOMS: atom_id res chain seq x y z
N MET A 1 24.76 -7.00 9.21
CA MET A 1 23.43 -7.52 9.58
C MET A 1 22.43 -6.41 9.35
N LEU A 2 21.66 -6.44 8.26
CA LEU A 2 20.68 -5.40 7.96
C LEU A 2 19.45 -5.65 8.81
N PHE A 3 19.10 -4.67 9.64
CA PHE A 3 17.92 -4.76 10.51
C PHE A 3 16.65 -4.66 9.66
N ARG A 4 15.95 -5.79 9.50
CA ARG A 4 14.57 -5.79 9.02
C ARG A 4 13.69 -5.18 10.10
N SER A 5 12.97 -4.11 9.79
CA SER A 5 11.96 -3.57 10.70
C SER A 5 10.86 -4.61 10.88
N ILE A 6 10.64 -5.03 12.12
CA ILE A 6 9.52 -5.89 12.51
C ILE A 6 8.41 -4.97 13.03
N LEU A 7 7.20 -5.11 12.49
CA LEU A 7 6.07 -4.32 12.95
C LEU A 7 5.72 -4.69 14.39
N ALA A 8 5.60 -3.68 15.26
CA ALA A 8 5.25 -3.87 16.68
C ALA A 8 3.73 -4.20 16.83
N ILE A 9 3.31 -5.36 16.36
CA ILE A 9 1.90 -5.80 16.35
C ILE A 9 1.26 -5.74 17.73
N ASP A 10 1.97 -6.11 18.79
CA ASP A 10 1.45 -6.03 20.16
C ASP A 10 1.12 -4.59 20.58
N ARG A 11 1.88 -3.61 20.07
CA ARG A 11 1.58 -2.19 20.28
C ARG A 11 0.33 -1.78 19.53
N VAL A 12 0.17 -2.19 18.27
CA VAL A 12 -1.04 -1.96 17.46
C VAL A 12 -2.27 -2.53 18.17
N ARG A 13 -2.16 -3.76 18.66
CA ARG A 13 -3.23 -4.43 19.43
C ARG A 13 -3.63 -3.65 20.68
N LYS A 14 -2.65 -3.21 21.48
CA LYS A 14 -2.89 -2.41 22.69
C LYS A 14 -3.55 -1.07 22.37
N ILE A 15 -3.14 -0.41 21.28
CA ILE A 15 -3.78 0.84 20.83
C ILE A 15 -5.23 0.58 20.45
N ASN A 16 -5.51 -0.44 19.65
CA ASN A 16 -6.87 -0.77 19.22
C ASN A 16 -7.78 -1.13 20.42
N GLN A 17 -7.24 -1.80 21.44
CA GLN A 17 -7.98 -2.09 22.66
C GLN A 17 -8.34 -0.83 23.47
N ARG A 18 -7.45 0.18 23.47
CA ARG A 18 -7.69 1.45 24.17
C ARG A 18 -8.66 2.38 23.44
N ILE A 19 -8.69 2.32 22.12
CA ILE A 19 -9.53 3.17 21.27
C ILE A 19 -10.30 2.31 20.24
N PRO A 20 -11.17 1.40 20.66
CA PRO A 20 -11.76 0.36 19.82
C PRO A 20 -12.58 0.89 18.63
N ASN A 21 -13.16 2.09 18.76
CA ASN A 21 -13.98 2.72 17.71
C ASN A 21 -13.17 3.65 16.79
N THR A 22 -11.85 3.61 16.87
CA THR A 22 -10.98 4.48 16.05
C THR A 22 -10.29 3.64 14.99
N HIS A 23 -10.43 4.06 13.73
CA HIS A 23 -9.72 3.44 12.61
C HIS A 23 -8.25 3.87 12.61
N LEU A 24 -7.34 2.89 12.66
CA LEU A 24 -5.92 3.15 12.61
C LEU A 24 -5.42 3.28 11.16
N VAL A 25 -4.50 4.20 10.95
CA VAL A 25 -3.82 4.41 9.66
C VAL A 25 -2.35 3.99 9.80
N MET A 26 -1.87 3.17 8.88
CA MET A 26 -0.47 2.76 8.82
C MET A 26 0.26 3.57 7.76
N HIS A 27 1.29 4.33 8.18
CA HIS A 27 2.22 5.05 7.32
C HIS A 27 3.53 4.28 7.17
N GLY A 28 4.29 4.58 6.09
CA GLY A 28 5.56 3.91 5.83
C GLY A 28 5.42 2.41 5.57
N SER A 29 4.29 1.97 5.00
CA SER A 29 3.87 0.57 4.92
C SER A 29 4.17 -0.08 3.57
N SER A 30 4.97 0.56 2.71
CA SER A 30 5.44 -0.10 1.48
C SER A 30 6.24 -1.35 1.83
N SER A 31 6.01 -2.44 1.11
CA SER A 31 6.66 -3.72 1.41
C SER A 31 8.05 -3.86 0.78
N VAL A 32 8.34 -3.00 -0.21
CA VAL A 32 9.61 -2.98 -0.95
C VAL A 32 9.96 -4.39 -1.47
N PRO A 33 9.19 -4.91 -2.45
CA PRO A 33 9.42 -6.23 -2.99
C PRO A 33 10.85 -6.35 -3.55
N GLN A 34 11.61 -7.34 -3.06
CA GLN A 34 13.05 -7.46 -3.38
C GLN A 34 13.28 -7.83 -4.86
N GLU A 35 12.34 -8.50 -5.48
CA GLU A 35 12.33 -8.79 -6.91
C GLU A 35 12.30 -7.52 -7.76
N LEU A 36 11.63 -6.46 -7.32
CA LEU A 36 11.59 -5.19 -8.02
C LEU A 36 12.93 -4.43 -7.91
N LEU A 37 13.59 -4.50 -6.75
CA LEU A 37 14.94 -3.95 -6.58
C LEU A 37 15.94 -4.69 -7.48
N LYS A 38 15.85 -6.03 -7.54
CA LYS A 38 16.66 -6.85 -8.42
C LYS A 38 16.43 -6.47 -9.88
N LEU A 39 15.18 -6.38 -10.32
CA LEU A 39 14.82 -5.96 -11.68
C LEU A 39 15.42 -4.58 -12.04
N ILE A 40 15.29 -3.60 -11.15
CA ILE A 40 15.84 -2.27 -11.39
C ILE A 40 17.37 -2.31 -11.54
N ARG A 41 18.07 -3.09 -10.72
CA ARG A 41 19.54 -3.23 -10.80
C ARG A 41 19.97 -3.95 -12.09
N GLU A 42 19.27 -4.99 -12.49
CA GLU A 42 19.53 -5.77 -13.70
C GLU A 42 19.49 -4.88 -14.96
N PHE A 43 18.59 -3.91 -14.97
CA PHE A 43 18.44 -2.97 -16.10
C PHE A 43 19.05 -1.58 -15.81
N GLY A 44 20.22 -1.55 -15.18
CA GLY A 44 21.09 -0.38 -15.07
C GLY A 44 20.70 0.62 -13.97
N GLY A 45 19.82 0.26 -13.05
CA GLY A 45 19.50 1.10 -11.89
C GLY A 45 20.50 0.89 -10.74
N ASN A 46 20.95 1.98 -10.14
CA ASN A 46 21.79 1.94 -8.94
C ASN A 46 20.95 2.26 -7.68
N ILE A 47 20.02 1.36 -7.35
CA ILE A 47 19.19 1.50 -6.15
C ILE A 47 19.87 0.80 -4.97
N LYS A 48 19.93 1.50 -3.83
CA LYS A 48 20.49 0.94 -2.59
C LYS A 48 19.59 -0.18 -2.06
N GLU A 49 20.19 -1.07 -1.30
CA GLU A 49 19.44 -2.08 -0.57
C GLU A 49 18.55 -1.42 0.48
N THR A 50 17.29 -1.76 0.45
CA THR A 50 16.28 -1.25 1.36
C THR A 50 15.20 -2.29 1.58
N TYR A 51 14.54 -2.24 2.71
CA TYR A 51 13.51 -3.16 3.13
C TYR A 51 12.27 -2.38 3.58
N GLY A 52 11.11 -2.96 3.36
CA GLY A 52 9.84 -2.44 3.84
C GLY A 52 9.19 -3.35 4.87
N VAL A 53 7.90 -3.14 5.10
CA VAL A 53 7.08 -3.97 5.98
C VAL A 53 6.54 -5.16 5.18
N PRO A 54 6.76 -6.40 5.61
CA PRO A 54 6.19 -7.57 4.94
C PRO A 54 4.67 -7.50 4.84
N VAL A 55 4.14 -7.98 3.72
CA VAL A 55 2.68 -7.97 3.48
C VAL A 55 1.93 -8.72 4.57
N GLU A 56 2.48 -9.81 5.07
CA GLU A 56 1.90 -10.63 6.13
C GLU A 56 1.78 -9.86 7.45
N GLU A 57 2.76 -9.03 7.78
CA GLU A 57 2.72 -8.17 8.97
C GLU A 57 1.68 -7.05 8.82
N ILE A 58 1.52 -6.51 7.60
CA ILE A 58 0.45 -5.54 7.31
C ILE A 58 -0.93 -6.19 7.48
N VAL A 59 -1.12 -7.40 6.96
CA VAL A 59 -2.35 -8.19 7.12
C VAL A 59 -2.65 -8.43 8.60
N GLU A 60 -1.64 -8.73 9.41
CA GLU A 60 -1.81 -8.87 10.85
C GLU A 60 -2.21 -7.53 11.50
N GLY A 61 -1.66 -6.41 11.05
CA GLY A 61 -2.10 -5.06 11.45
C GLY A 61 -3.58 -4.80 11.14
N ILE A 62 -4.06 -5.24 9.96
CA ILE A 62 -5.47 -5.12 9.57
C ILE A 62 -6.39 -5.88 10.53
N LYS A 63 -6.02 -7.08 10.96
CA LYS A 63 -6.76 -7.85 11.98
C LYS A 63 -6.81 -7.14 13.33
N ASN A 64 -5.88 -6.24 13.59
CA ASN A 64 -5.73 -5.50 14.83
C ASN A 64 -6.11 -4.01 14.72
N GLY A 65 -7.08 -3.65 13.87
CA GLY A 65 -7.69 -2.33 13.84
C GLY A 65 -7.14 -1.35 12.79
N VAL A 66 -6.10 -1.73 12.03
CA VAL A 66 -5.67 -0.92 10.88
C VAL A 66 -6.72 -0.99 9.78
N ARG A 67 -7.14 0.17 9.28
CA ARG A 67 -8.18 0.30 8.24
C ARG A 67 -7.72 1.05 6.99
N LYS A 68 -6.59 1.74 7.09
CA LYS A 68 -5.95 2.42 5.95
C LYS A 68 -4.45 2.12 5.95
N ILE A 69 -3.92 1.76 4.79
CA ILE A 69 -2.51 1.50 4.56
C ILE A 69 -2.02 2.42 3.45
N ASN A 70 -0.96 3.18 3.69
CA ASN A 70 -0.34 4.03 2.69
C ASN A 70 0.79 3.26 2.01
N ILE A 71 0.64 3.03 0.70
CA ILE A 71 1.65 2.38 -0.14
C ILE A 71 1.96 3.30 -1.33
N ASP A 72 3.22 3.61 -1.52
CA ASP A 72 3.72 4.43 -2.61
C ASP A 72 4.97 3.78 -3.26
N THR A 73 5.97 3.45 -2.46
CA THR A 73 7.26 2.94 -2.95
C THR A 73 7.10 1.68 -3.80
N ASP A 74 6.22 0.75 -3.43
CA ASP A 74 5.98 -0.48 -4.19
C ASP A 74 5.53 -0.17 -5.64
N ILE A 75 4.64 0.82 -5.80
CA ILE A 75 4.14 1.24 -7.11
C ILE A 75 5.26 1.90 -7.91
N ARG A 76 6.03 2.79 -7.30
CA ARG A 76 7.16 3.46 -7.96
C ARG A 76 8.22 2.46 -8.41
N LEU A 77 8.56 1.48 -7.60
CA LEU A 77 9.51 0.43 -7.94
C LEU A 77 9.02 -0.42 -9.11
N ALA A 78 7.75 -0.82 -9.10
CA ALA A 78 7.15 -1.61 -10.18
C ALA A 78 7.18 -0.85 -11.51
N MET A 79 6.75 0.42 -11.52
CA MET A 79 6.77 1.25 -12.71
C MET A 79 8.19 1.48 -13.22
N THR A 80 9.12 1.83 -12.33
CA THR A 80 10.53 2.10 -12.68
C THR A 80 11.20 0.87 -13.25
N GLY A 81 11.00 -0.30 -12.64
CA GLY A 81 11.56 -1.57 -13.12
C GLY A 81 11.04 -1.93 -14.50
N ALA A 82 9.74 -1.79 -14.73
CA ALA A 82 9.12 -2.06 -16.03
C ALA A 82 9.61 -1.12 -17.13
N ILE A 83 9.74 0.18 -16.86
CA ILE A 83 10.27 1.16 -17.81
C ILE A 83 11.73 0.85 -18.16
N ARG A 84 12.59 0.60 -17.16
CA ARG A 84 14.00 0.30 -17.38
C ARG A 84 14.18 -0.94 -18.24
N LYS A 85 13.47 -2.02 -17.91
CA LYS A 85 13.48 -3.25 -18.70
C LYS A 85 13.05 -2.99 -20.15
N PHE A 86 11.92 -2.30 -20.33
CA PHE A 86 11.37 -2.01 -21.67
C PHE A 86 12.35 -1.21 -22.53
N LEU A 87 12.95 -0.15 -22.00
CA LEU A 87 13.90 0.69 -22.73
C LEU A 87 15.24 -0.04 -23.00
N PHE A 88 15.64 -0.94 -22.13
CA PHE A 88 16.80 -1.80 -22.36
C PHE A 88 16.56 -2.77 -23.52
N GLU A 89 15.41 -3.45 -23.53
CA GLU A 89 15.03 -4.42 -24.56
C GLU A 89 14.69 -3.75 -25.91
N LYS A 90 14.26 -2.49 -25.88
CA LYS A 90 13.86 -1.69 -27.05
C LYS A 90 14.63 -0.37 -27.06
N SER A 91 15.92 -0.45 -27.32
CA SER A 91 16.84 0.69 -27.23
C SER A 91 16.52 1.84 -28.21
N ALA A 92 15.78 1.59 -29.28
CA ALA A 92 15.33 2.62 -30.22
C ALA A 92 13.98 3.26 -29.85
N GLU A 93 13.35 2.82 -28.76
CA GLU A 93 12.04 3.34 -28.35
C GLU A 93 12.17 4.74 -27.76
N PHE A 94 11.41 5.68 -28.29
CA PHE A 94 11.35 7.06 -27.84
C PHE A 94 9.93 7.54 -27.50
N ASP A 95 8.89 6.77 -27.91
CA ASP A 95 7.51 7.16 -27.66
C ASP A 95 7.10 6.83 -26.23
N PRO A 96 6.75 7.86 -25.42
CA PRO A 96 6.35 7.65 -24.02
C PRO A 96 5.14 6.72 -23.88
N ARG A 97 4.27 6.64 -24.85
CA ARG A 97 3.10 5.74 -24.84
C ARG A 97 3.53 4.28 -24.71
N GLY A 98 4.66 3.89 -25.31
CA GLY A 98 5.21 2.55 -25.25
C GLY A 98 5.63 2.18 -23.82
N TYR A 99 6.55 2.93 -23.24
CA TYR A 99 7.07 2.61 -21.90
C TYR A 99 6.11 2.96 -20.75
N LEU A 100 5.21 3.94 -20.94
CA LEU A 100 4.18 4.22 -19.95
C LEU A 100 3.08 3.14 -19.92
N LYS A 101 2.83 2.46 -21.05
CA LYS A 101 1.90 1.33 -21.09
C LYS A 101 2.37 0.20 -20.15
N VAL A 102 3.63 -0.20 -20.25
CA VAL A 102 4.18 -1.26 -19.38
C VAL A 102 4.29 -0.80 -17.92
N ALA A 103 4.58 0.47 -17.66
CA ALA A 103 4.57 1.04 -16.33
C ALA A 103 3.18 0.97 -15.69
N ARG A 104 2.13 1.33 -16.43
CA ARG A 104 0.73 1.23 -15.97
C ARG A 104 0.34 -0.19 -15.63
N GLU A 105 0.74 -1.14 -16.46
CA GLU A 105 0.46 -2.57 -16.22
C GLU A 105 1.15 -3.07 -14.96
N ALA A 106 2.42 -2.71 -14.75
CA ALA A 106 3.16 -3.04 -13.54
C ALA A 106 2.50 -2.42 -12.29
N ALA A 107 2.08 -1.15 -12.35
CA ALA A 107 1.33 -0.50 -11.28
C ALA A 107 0.00 -1.19 -10.99
N TYR A 108 -0.75 -1.56 -12.03
CA TYR A 108 -2.00 -2.30 -11.90
C TYR A 108 -1.79 -3.62 -11.15
N ASN A 109 -0.79 -4.39 -11.53
CA ASN A 109 -0.53 -5.69 -10.94
C ASN A 109 -0.16 -5.58 -9.46
N ILE A 110 0.69 -4.63 -9.08
CA ILE A 110 1.04 -4.43 -7.67
C ILE A 110 -0.16 -3.94 -6.85
N CYS A 111 -0.96 -3.01 -7.37
CA CYS A 111 -2.17 -2.54 -6.71
C CYS A 111 -3.19 -3.67 -6.52
N LYS A 112 -3.42 -4.47 -7.56
CA LYS A 112 -4.31 -5.63 -7.50
C LYS A 112 -3.88 -6.61 -6.40
N ALA A 113 -2.60 -6.99 -6.40
CA ALA A 113 -2.05 -7.90 -5.38
C ALA A 113 -2.23 -7.36 -3.95
N ARG A 114 -2.08 -6.04 -3.74
CA ARG A 114 -2.31 -5.42 -2.43
C ARG A 114 -3.78 -5.38 -2.04
N LEU A 115 -4.69 -5.05 -2.98
CA LEU A 115 -6.13 -5.06 -2.73
C LEU A 115 -6.65 -6.47 -2.37
N GLU A 116 -6.11 -7.50 -3.02
CA GLU A 116 -6.41 -8.90 -2.70
C GLU A 116 -5.86 -9.28 -1.31
N ALA A 117 -4.58 -9.03 -1.05
CA ALA A 117 -3.94 -9.38 0.22
C ALA A 117 -4.59 -8.67 1.42
N PHE A 118 -5.07 -7.45 1.25
CA PHE A 118 -5.69 -6.65 2.32
C PHE A 118 -7.20 -6.89 2.46
N GLY A 119 -7.78 -7.77 1.67
CA GLY A 119 -9.20 -8.14 1.73
C GLY A 119 -10.16 -7.06 1.22
N THR A 120 -9.67 -6.10 0.43
CA THR A 120 -10.48 -5.01 -0.15
C THR A 120 -11.02 -5.33 -1.54
N ALA A 121 -10.50 -6.37 -2.20
CA ALA A 121 -11.01 -6.83 -3.48
C ALA A 121 -12.50 -7.19 -3.39
N GLY A 122 -13.30 -6.74 -4.36
CA GLY A 122 -14.74 -7.00 -4.41
C GLY A 122 -15.58 -6.28 -3.35
N GLN A 123 -15.01 -5.35 -2.56
CA GLN A 123 -15.76 -4.62 -1.53
C GLN A 123 -16.40 -3.32 -2.05
N ALA A 124 -15.87 -2.71 -3.12
CA ALA A 124 -16.37 -1.44 -3.64
C ALA A 124 -17.89 -1.42 -3.92
N PRO A 125 -18.51 -2.45 -4.52
CA PRO A 125 -19.96 -2.48 -4.76
C PRO A 125 -20.80 -2.50 -3.48
N LYS A 126 -20.21 -2.86 -2.34
CA LYS A 126 -20.89 -2.94 -1.04
C LYS A 126 -20.89 -1.63 -0.29
N ILE A 127 -20.07 -0.67 -0.71
CA ILE A 127 -19.92 0.64 -0.08
C ILE A 127 -21.06 1.54 -0.56
N LYS A 128 -21.92 1.96 0.37
CA LYS A 128 -22.98 2.94 0.09
C LYS A 128 -22.46 4.35 0.36
N VAL A 129 -22.70 5.24 -0.59
CA VAL A 129 -22.37 6.67 -0.42
C VAL A 129 -23.27 7.24 0.69
N ILE A 130 -22.67 7.92 1.65
CA ILE A 130 -23.37 8.68 2.68
C ILE A 130 -23.41 10.13 2.21
N SER A 131 -24.62 10.74 2.16
CA SER A 131 -24.75 12.14 1.78
C SER A 131 -24.07 13.06 2.82
N LEU A 132 -23.68 14.24 2.37
CA LEU A 132 -23.05 15.23 3.24
C LEU A 132 -23.96 15.62 4.42
N ASP A 133 -25.27 15.78 4.16
CA ASP A 133 -26.25 16.12 5.17
C ASP A 133 -26.36 15.03 6.25
N LEU A 134 -26.45 13.77 5.83
CA LEU A 134 -26.51 12.64 6.77
C LEU A 134 -25.21 12.51 7.58
N MET A 135 -24.05 12.78 6.96
CA MET A 135 -22.77 12.77 7.66
C MET A 135 -22.69 13.89 8.68
N SER A 136 -23.14 15.12 8.31
CA SER A 136 -23.23 16.27 9.22
C SER A 136 -24.13 15.98 10.43
N GLU A 137 -25.31 15.38 10.18
CA GLU A 137 -26.21 14.97 11.24
C GLU A 137 -25.57 13.99 12.22
N LYS A 138 -24.83 13.00 11.72
CA LYS A 138 -24.09 12.03 12.56
C LYS A 138 -23.04 12.70 13.44
N TYR A 139 -22.30 13.69 12.90
CA TYR A 139 -21.35 14.47 13.68
C TYR A 139 -22.04 15.28 14.79
N LEU A 140 -23.10 15.98 14.45
CA LEU A 140 -23.88 16.79 15.42
C LEU A 140 -24.47 15.93 16.56
N LYS A 141 -24.92 14.73 16.23
CA LYS A 141 -25.46 13.77 17.23
C LYS A 141 -24.36 13.04 18.02
N GLY A 142 -23.10 13.30 17.77
CA GLY A 142 -21.98 12.65 18.45
C GLY A 142 -21.79 11.15 18.15
N GLN A 143 -22.45 10.64 17.11
CA GLN A 143 -22.41 9.21 16.74
C GLN A 143 -21.04 8.75 16.22
N LEU A 144 -20.15 9.70 15.88
CA LEU A 144 -18.81 9.43 15.35
C LEU A 144 -17.69 9.75 16.35
N LYS A 145 -18.04 10.00 17.64
CA LYS A 145 -17.04 10.22 18.68
C LYS A 145 -16.28 8.93 18.98
N SER A 146 -14.95 9.05 19.09
CA SER A 146 -14.12 7.97 19.57
C SER A 146 -14.44 7.64 21.02
N VAL A 147 -14.45 6.33 21.34
CA VAL A 147 -14.52 5.84 22.72
C VAL A 147 -13.09 5.53 23.14
N VAL A 148 -12.66 6.10 24.26
CA VAL A 148 -11.35 5.85 24.88
C VAL A 148 -11.59 5.04 26.15
N ASN A 149 -10.97 3.85 26.24
CA ASN A 149 -11.00 2.93 27.39
C ASN A 149 -9.72 3.08 28.20
#